data_d64a4c5784e4460ba555db3ae41991ff
#
_entry.id   d64a4c5784e4460ba555db3ae41991ff
#
_cell.length_a   1.000
_cell.length_b   1.000
_cell.length_c   1.000
_cell.angle_alpha   90.00
_cell.angle_beta   90.00
_cell.angle_gamma   90.00
#
_symmetry.space_group_name_H-M   'P 1'
#
loop_
_entity.id
_entity.type
_entity.pdbx_description
1 polymer ?
#
loop_
_entity_poly.entity_id
_entity_poly.type
_entity_poly.pdbx_seq_one_letter_code
_entity_poly.pdbx_strand_id
1 'polypeptide(L)'
;MGLSPNALSQYDTNSDPDCWWSATRCTSPKKSKLSHDIVTCPEPSTWGLTFDDGPNCSHNAFYDFLKEKKIRASLFYIGLNVKNWPLQAQRGLADGHDICVHTWSHHYMTTLSDEQVFAELYYTMRIIKDVVGVTPQCWRPPFGDVDNRVRAIADGLGLRTIIWSDDTNDWNIKPSGELPKSKIDRNYEDIINKGKDGSGVVVLSHEIRADTMNEFMEMYPKIQQAYKHVVPLT
;
A
#
# COMPACT_ATOMS: atom_id res chain seq x y z
N MET A 1 -18.19 6.33 -0.17
CA MET A 1 -19.22 5.27 -0.31
C MET A 1 -18.49 3.95 -0.21
N GLY A 2 -18.97 2.99 0.58
CA GLY A 2 -18.41 1.62 0.63
C GLY A 2 -18.90 0.78 -0.53
N LEU A 3 -18.25 -0.37 -0.77
CA LEU A 3 -18.74 -1.38 -1.71
C LEU A 3 -20.16 -1.81 -1.31
N SER A 4 -21.08 -1.81 -2.27
CA SER A 4 -22.41 -2.34 -2.03
C SER A 4 -22.33 -3.87 -1.83
N PRO A 5 -22.85 -4.43 -0.73
CA PRO A 5 -22.94 -5.86 -0.56
C PRO A 5 -23.65 -6.55 -1.74
N ASN A 6 -24.63 -5.87 -2.36
CA ASN A 6 -25.32 -6.36 -3.53
C ASN A 6 -24.43 -6.46 -4.77
N ALA A 7 -23.45 -5.54 -4.95
CA ALA A 7 -22.53 -5.60 -6.08
C ALA A 7 -21.62 -6.85 -5.99
N LEU A 8 -21.11 -7.14 -4.79
CA LEU A 8 -20.29 -8.33 -4.56
C LEU A 8 -21.11 -9.64 -4.71
N SER A 9 -22.35 -9.69 -4.19
CA SER A 9 -23.18 -10.88 -4.26
C SER A 9 -23.71 -11.20 -5.68
N GLN A 10 -23.73 -10.20 -6.57
CA GLN A 10 -24.19 -10.37 -7.95
C GLN A 10 -23.01 -10.60 -8.94
N TYR A 11 -21.78 -10.43 -8.49
CA TYR A 11 -20.62 -10.61 -9.34
C TYR A 11 -20.33 -12.10 -9.60
N ASP A 12 -20.09 -12.45 -10.86
CA ASP A 12 -19.72 -13.83 -11.22
C ASP A 12 -18.24 -14.09 -10.89
N THR A 13 -18.00 -14.60 -9.70
CA THR A 13 -16.64 -14.93 -9.21
C THR A 13 -16.01 -16.11 -9.94
N ASN A 14 -16.79 -16.94 -10.67
CA ASN A 14 -16.25 -18.09 -11.39
C ASN A 14 -15.59 -17.65 -12.70
N SER A 15 -16.25 -16.79 -13.46
CA SER A 15 -15.67 -16.26 -14.69
C SER A 15 -14.70 -15.11 -14.44
N ASP A 16 -14.93 -14.34 -13.36
CA ASP A 16 -14.18 -13.15 -12.98
C ASP A 16 -13.78 -12.28 -14.20
N PRO A 17 -14.77 -11.73 -14.93
CA PRO A 17 -14.52 -11.08 -16.21
C PRO A 17 -13.67 -9.81 -16.09
N ASP A 18 -13.71 -9.17 -14.92
CA ASP A 18 -13.05 -7.90 -14.66
C ASP A 18 -11.81 -8.00 -13.79
N CYS A 19 -11.41 -9.22 -13.38
CA CYS A 19 -10.30 -9.41 -12.45
C CYS A 19 -10.45 -8.49 -11.22
N TRP A 20 -11.61 -8.59 -10.54
CA TRP A 20 -11.95 -7.68 -9.45
C TRP A 20 -11.40 -8.19 -8.12
N TRP A 21 -10.37 -7.52 -7.61
CA TRP A 21 -9.65 -7.97 -6.41
C TRP A 21 -10.55 -8.08 -5.17
N SER A 22 -11.49 -7.16 -4.96
CA SER A 22 -12.41 -7.21 -3.80
C SER A 22 -13.30 -8.44 -3.80
N ALA A 23 -13.62 -8.99 -4.99
CA ALA A 23 -14.46 -10.16 -5.15
C ALA A 23 -13.66 -11.47 -5.15
N THR A 24 -12.51 -11.52 -5.84
CA THR A 24 -11.82 -12.78 -6.16
C THR A 24 -10.35 -12.80 -5.77
N ARG A 25 -9.80 -11.67 -5.27
CA ARG A 25 -8.35 -11.47 -5.06
C ARG A 25 -7.53 -11.57 -6.34
N CYS A 26 -8.14 -11.34 -7.49
CA CYS A 26 -7.47 -11.39 -8.78
C CYS A 26 -6.41 -10.28 -8.91
N THR A 27 -5.18 -10.68 -9.28
CA THR A 27 -4.02 -9.80 -9.50
C THR A 27 -3.40 -9.97 -10.90
N SER A 28 -4.01 -10.83 -11.71
CA SER A 28 -3.54 -11.18 -13.04
C SER A 28 -4.62 -10.94 -14.08
N PRO A 29 -4.76 -9.70 -14.59
CA PRO A 29 -5.77 -9.37 -15.60
C PRO A 29 -5.69 -10.31 -16.81
N LYS A 30 -6.83 -10.82 -17.26
CA LYS A 30 -6.92 -11.68 -18.43
C LYS A 30 -6.83 -10.92 -19.76
N LYS A 31 -6.90 -9.58 -19.71
CA LYS A 31 -6.78 -8.71 -20.91
C LYS A 31 -5.30 -8.51 -21.24
N SER A 32 -4.88 -8.90 -22.43
CA SER A 32 -3.49 -8.96 -22.89
C SER A 32 -2.70 -7.65 -22.90
N LYS A 33 -3.35 -6.51 -22.67
CA LYS A 33 -2.70 -5.20 -22.66
C LYS A 33 -2.47 -4.64 -21.24
N LEU A 34 -3.02 -5.26 -20.19
CA LEU A 34 -2.84 -4.81 -18.83
C LEU A 34 -1.68 -5.54 -18.18
N SER A 35 -0.86 -4.80 -17.45
CA SER A 35 0.21 -5.38 -16.65
C SER A 35 -0.37 -6.17 -15.47
N HIS A 36 0.28 -7.24 -15.08
CA HIS A 36 -0.02 -7.92 -13.82
C HIS A 36 0.33 -7.02 -12.66
N ASP A 37 -0.43 -7.10 -11.58
CA ASP A 37 -0.13 -6.39 -10.34
C ASP A 37 1.20 -6.91 -9.74
N ILE A 38 1.94 -6.03 -9.08
CA ILE A 38 3.09 -6.43 -8.30
C ILE A 38 2.58 -6.86 -6.92
N VAL A 39 2.80 -8.14 -6.57
CA VAL A 39 2.27 -8.74 -5.33
C VAL A 39 3.33 -9.40 -4.47
N THR A 40 4.53 -9.64 -4.99
CA THR A 40 5.65 -10.28 -4.28
C THR A 40 6.97 -9.65 -4.70
N CYS A 41 7.99 -9.80 -3.87
CA CYS A 41 9.36 -9.53 -4.25
C CYS A 41 9.94 -10.75 -4.97
N PRO A 42 10.59 -10.59 -6.14
CA PRO A 42 11.15 -11.72 -6.88
C PRO A 42 12.40 -12.33 -6.20
N GLU A 43 13.14 -11.54 -5.43
CA GLU A 43 14.33 -12.00 -4.72
C GLU A 43 13.94 -12.79 -3.47
N PRO A 44 14.55 -13.96 -3.24
CA PRO A 44 14.30 -14.76 -2.03
C PRO A 44 14.64 -14.02 -0.74
N SER A 45 13.94 -14.35 0.33
CA SER A 45 14.15 -13.77 1.67
C SER A 45 14.09 -12.25 1.70
N THR A 46 13.17 -11.66 0.91
CA THR A 46 12.98 -10.21 0.79
C THR A 46 11.64 -9.79 1.38
N TRP A 47 11.70 -8.81 2.29
CA TRP A 47 10.54 -8.08 2.81
C TRP A 47 10.41 -6.76 2.04
N GLY A 48 9.45 -6.69 1.14
CA GLY A 48 9.03 -5.45 0.49
C GLY A 48 8.28 -4.58 1.50
N LEU A 49 8.95 -3.55 1.98
CA LEU A 49 8.47 -2.69 3.06
C LEU A 49 7.61 -1.57 2.51
N THR A 50 6.35 -1.56 2.92
CA THR A 50 5.38 -0.56 2.43
C THR A 50 4.54 0.00 3.58
N PHE A 51 4.19 1.29 3.47
CA PHE A 51 3.29 1.97 4.40
C PHE A 51 2.27 2.78 3.62
N ASP A 52 0.99 2.60 3.95
CA ASP A 52 -0.14 3.30 3.35
C ASP A 52 -0.63 4.44 4.25
N ASP A 53 -1.46 5.32 3.69
CA ASP A 53 -2.22 6.40 4.35
C ASP A 53 -1.42 7.61 4.80
N GLY A 54 -0.15 7.69 4.47
CA GLY A 54 0.67 8.88 4.74
C GLY A 54 0.40 10.07 3.81
N PRO A 55 1.11 11.19 4.06
CA PRO A 55 1.81 11.54 5.30
C PRO A 55 0.88 12.16 6.34
N ASN A 56 1.33 12.29 7.60
CA ASN A 56 0.64 13.12 8.60
C ASN A 56 1.62 13.75 9.61
N CYS A 57 1.14 14.62 10.51
CA CYS A 57 1.99 15.39 11.43
C CYS A 57 2.68 14.54 12.51
N SER A 58 2.24 13.31 12.76
CA SER A 58 2.77 12.45 13.84
C SER A 58 3.95 11.56 13.39
N HIS A 59 4.37 11.63 12.13
CA HIS A 59 5.36 10.72 11.55
C HIS A 59 6.83 10.96 11.95
N ASN A 60 7.14 12.08 12.58
CA ASN A 60 8.55 12.46 12.78
C ASN A 60 9.36 11.38 13.50
N ALA A 61 8.86 10.85 14.60
CA ALA A 61 9.55 9.79 15.36
C ALA A 61 9.70 8.50 14.55
N PHE A 62 8.72 8.16 13.73
CA PHE A 62 8.75 7.00 12.85
C PHE A 62 9.80 7.15 11.74
N TYR A 63 9.83 8.30 11.08
CA TYR A 63 10.84 8.58 10.05
C TYR A 63 12.25 8.70 10.65
N ASP A 64 12.38 9.24 11.88
CA ASP A 64 13.66 9.21 12.62
C ASP A 64 14.14 7.78 12.85
N PHE A 65 13.24 6.87 13.24
CA PHE A 65 13.55 5.45 13.40
C PHE A 65 14.00 4.80 12.07
N LEU A 66 13.26 4.99 10.99
CA LEU A 66 13.64 4.44 9.67
C LEU A 66 15.01 4.92 9.24
N LYS A 67 15.28 6.22 9.43
CA LYS A 67 16.57 6.84 9.12
C LYS A 67 17.71 6.29 10.00
N GLU A 68 17.50 6.18 11.32
CA GLU A 68 18.48 5.61 12.26
C GLU A 68 18.84 4.17 11.88
N LYS A 69 17.83 3.37 11.54
CA LYS A 69 18.02 1.98 11.09
C LYS A 69 18.52 1.85 9.66
N LYS A 70 18.63 2.97 8.92
CA LYS A 70 19.01 3.02 7.49
C LYS A 70 18.08 2.17 6.61
N ILE A 71 16.79 2.19 6.91
CA ILE A 71 15.77 1.46 6.19
C ILE A 71 15.05 2.41 5.23
N ARG A 72 14.81 1.96 4.01
CA ARG A 72 13.94 2.64 3.04
C ARG A 72 12.67 1.85 2.84
N ALA A 73 11.59 2.53 2.56
CA ALA A 73 10.27 1.96 2.33
C ALA A 73 9.61 2.58 1.10
N SER A 74 8.58 1.94 0.57
CA SER A 74 7.65 2.57 -0.37
C SER A 74 6.46 3.12 0.40
N LEU A 75 6.24 4.44 0.30
CA LEU A 75 5.22 5.19 1.00
C LEU A 75 4.09 5.54 0.04
N PHE A 76 2.90 5.01 0.31
CA PHE A 76 1.72 5.24 -0.51
C PHE A 76 0.91 6.40 0.04
N TYR A 77 1.10 7.58 -0.55
CA TYR A 77 0.58 8.84 -0.04
C TYR A 77 -0.81 9.18 -0.57
N ILE A 78 -1.72 9.55 0.34
CA ILE A 78 -3.02 10.14 0.00
C ILE A 78 -2.82 11.60 -0.41
N GLY A 79 -3.37 12.01 -1.55
CA GLY A 79 -3.21 13.37 -2.09
C GLY A 79 -3.67 14.46 -1.13
N LEU A 80 -4.79 14.26 -0.46
CA LEU A 80 -5.29 15.19 0.57
C LEU A 80 -4.30 15.33 1.74
N ASN A 81 -3.60 14.25 2.13
CA ASN A 81 -2.60 14.28 3.17
C ASN A 81 -1.34 15.02 2.73
N VAL A 82 -0.88 14.83 1.49
CA VAL A 82 0.23 15.60 0.91
C VAL A 82 -0.07 17.10 0.92
N LYS A 83 -1.31 17.49 0.55
CA LYS A 83 -1.77 18.87 0.62
C LYS A 83 -1.72 19.42 2.05
N ASN A 84 -2.16 18.65 3.03
CA ASN A 84 -2.26 19.09 4.42
C ASN A 84 -0.91 19.06 5.16
N TRP A 85 0.00 18.14 4.77
CA TRP A 85 1.26 17.88 5.44
C TRP A 85 2.44 17.88 4.44
N PRO A 86 2.68 19.00 3.71
CA PRO A 86 3.66 19.05 2.64
C PRO A 86 5.10 18.84 3.13
N LEU A 87 5.45 19.30 4.32
CA LEU A 87 6.79 19.13 4.87
C LEU A 87 7.11 17.67 5.20
N GLN A 88 6.12 16.92 5.69
CA GLN A 88 6.26 15.49 5.95
C GLN A 88 6.37 14.69 4.63
N ALA A 89 5.61 15.09 3.61
CA ALA A 89 5.73 14.49 2.28
C ALA A 89 7.14 14.71 1.69
N GLN A 90 7.68 15.93 1.77
CA GLN A 90 9.05 16.25 1.33
C GLN A 90 10.09 15.45 2.11
N ARG A 91 9.88 15.28 3.43
CA ARG A 91 10.78 14.52 4.28
C ARG A 91 10.86 13.05 3.84
N GLY A 92 9.74 12.41 3.49
CA GLY A 92 9.74 11.04 3.01
C GLY A 92 10.74 10.82 1.87
N LEU A 93 10.72 11.69 0.85
CA LEU A 93 11.69 11.63 -0.25
C LEU A 93 13.11 11.98 0.21
N ALA A 94 13.28 13.02 1.03
CA ALA A 94 14.60 13.45 1.50
C ALA A 94 15.32 12.39 2.34
N ASP A 95 14.58 11.55 3.07
CA ASP A 95 15.10 10.41 3.82
C ASP A 95 15.30 9.15 2.93
N GLY A 96 15.02 9.25 1.61
CA GLY A 96 15.33 8.23 0.60
C GLY A 96 14.25 7.19 0.38
N HIS A 97 13.02 7.46 0.82
CA HIS A 97 11.87 6.58 0.57
C HIS A 97 11.32 6.75 -0.84
N ASP A 98 10.75 5.70 -1.41
CA ASP A 98 9.97 5.78 -2.64
C ASP A 98 8.59 6.34 -2.34
N ILE A 99 8.09 7.23 -3.20
CA ILE A 99 6.78 7.85 -3.05
C ILE A 99 5.84 7.35 -4.13
N CYS A 100 4.77 6.68 -3.71
CA CYS A 100 3.71 6.14 -4.56
C CYS A 100 2.36 6.84 -4.30
N VAL A 101 1.42 6.64 -5.20
CA VAL A 101 0.06 7.19 -5.11
C VAL A 101 -0.86 6.28 -4.31
N HIS A 102 -1.68 6.86 -3.40
CA HIS A 102 -2.75 6.16 -2.69
C HIS A 102 -4.11 6.86 -2.84
N THR A 103 -4.38 7.36 -4.06
CA THR A 103 -5.56 8.16 -4.42
C THR A 103 -5.62 9.51 -3.70
N TRP A 104 -6.61 10.35 -4.05
CA TRP A 104 -6.77 11.66 -3.43
C TRP A 104 -7.51 11.61 -2.09
N SER A 105 -8.57 10.80 -2.02
CA SER A 105 -9.52 10.81 -0.90
C SER A 105 -9.85 9.43 -0.34
N HIS A 106 -9.10 8.38 -0.72
CA HIS A 106 -9.18 7.04 -0.16
C HIS A 106 -10.56 6.38 -0.32
N HIS A 107 -11.14 6.42 -1.53
CA HIS A 107 -12.40 5.74 -1.85
C HIS A 107 -12.18 4.35 -2.45
N TYR A 108 -13.20 3.47 -2.35
CA TYR A 108 -13.28 2.25 -3.15
C TYR A 108 -13.32 2.63 -4.63
N MET A 109 -12.31 2.26 -5.39
CA MET A 109 -12.08 2.77 -6.75
C MET A 109 -13.10 2.24 -7.76
N THR A 110 -13.59 1.02 -7.57
CA THR A 110 -14.58 0.42 -8.49
C THR A 110 -15.97 1.06 -8.37
N THR A 111 -16.23 1.83 -7.29
CA THR A 111 -17.48 2.57 -7.10
C THR A 111 -17.54 3.93 -7.80
N LEU A 112 -16.42 4.36 -8.37
CA LEU A 112 -16.23 5.65 -9.00
C LEU A 112 -16.42 5.58 -10.53
N SER A 113 -16.83 6.69 -11.16
CA SER A 113 -16.80 6.79 -12.63
C SER A 113 -15.36 6.86 -13.16
N ASP A 114 -15.16 6.69 -14.46
CA ASP A 114 -13.83 6.76 -15.09
C ASP A 114 -13.16 8.11 -14.84
N GLU A 115 -13.92 9.20 -14.94
CA GLU A 115 -13.44 10.55 -14.69
C GLU A 115 -13.04 10.75 -13.22
N GLN A 116 -13.79 10.15 -12.28
CA GLN A 116 -13.48 10.20 -10.86
C GLN A 116 -12.23 9.38 -10.55
N VAL A 117 -12.11 8.16 -11.11
CA VAL A 117 -10.89 7.33 -10.97
C VAL A 117 -9.68 8.08 -11.52
N PHE A 118 -9.79 8.66 -12.71
CA PHE A 118 -8.73 9.49 -13.29
C PHE A 118 -8.36 10.65 -12.36
N ALA A 119 -9.35 11.38 -11.83
CA ALA A 119 -9.13 12.52 -10.94
C ALA A 119 -8.42 12.11 -9.63
N GLU A 120 -8.86 11.01 -9.00
CA GLU A 120 -8.24 10.46 -7.78
C GLU A 120 -6.75 10.14 -7.98
N LEU A 121 -6.38 9.59 -9.13
CA LEU A 121 -4.98 9.24 -9.43
C LEU A 121 -4.19 10.45 -9.93
N TYR A 122 -4.69 11.17 -10.93
CA TYR A 122 -3.97 12.27 -11.57
C TYR A 122 -3.68 13.43 -10.61
N TYR A 123 -4.68 13.87 -9.83
CA TYR A 123 -4.45 14.99 -8.91
C TYR A 123 -3.54 14.60 -7.74
N THR A 124 -3.52 13.32 -7.34
CA THR A 124 -2.54 12.84 -6.36
C THR A 124 -1.13 12.81 -6.95
N MET A 125 -0.95 12.30 -8.17
CA MET A 125 0.33 12.41 -8.88
C MET A 125 0.79 13.86 -8.97
N ARG A 126 -0.12 14.77 -9.31
CA ARG A 126 0.17 16.18 -9.51
C ARG A 126 0.59 16.86 -8.22
N ILE A 127 -0.14 16.67 -7.11
CA ILE A 127 0.23 17.29 -5.83
C ILE A 127 1.57 16.72 -5.31
N ILE A 128 1.83 15.43 -5.48
CA ILE A 128 3.14 14.85 -5.15
C ILE A 128 4.24 15.52 -6.00
N LYS A 129 4.03 15.65 -7.30
CA LYS A 129 5.00 16.35 -8.16
C LYS A 129 5.26 17.78 -7.73
N ASP A 130 4.21 18.52 -7.42
CA ASP A 130 4.30 19.94 -7.08
C ASP A 130 4.93 20.17 -5.69
N VAL A 131 4.69 19.28 -4.73
CA VAL A 131 5.16 19.38 -3.34
C VAL A 131 6.51 18.69 -3.13
N VAL A 132 6.65 17.47 -3.65
CA VAL A 132 7.80 16.58 -3.39
C VAL A 132 8.86 16.67 -4.50
N GLY A 133 8.45 17.04 -5.72
CA GLY A 133 9.34 17.22 -6.88
C GLY A 133 9.51 16.00 -7.77
N VAL A 134 8.92 14.84 -7.42
CA VAL A 134 8.99 13.61 -8.21
C VAL A 134 7.64 13.23 -8.81
N THR A 135 7.66 12.56 -9.97
CA THR A 135 6.45 11.98 -10.57
C THR A 135 6.38 10.52 -10.17
N PRO A 136 5.40 10.10 -9.35
CA PRO A 136 5.24 8.70 -8.98
C PRO A 136 4.98 7.79 -10.18
N GLN A 137 5.49 6.55 -10.12
CA GLN A 137 5.27 5.51 -11.14
C GLN A 137 4.58 4.27 -10.56
N CYS A 138 4.11 4.37 -9.33
CA CYS A 138 3.46 3.29 -8.59
C CYS A 138 2.24 3.82 -7.84
N TRP A 139 1.28 2.92 -7.65
CA TRP A 139 0.12 3.22 -6.83
C TRP A 139 -0.42 1.95 -6.16
N ARG A 140 -1.16 2.14 -5.07
CA ARG A 140 -1.92 1.07 -4.42
C ARG A 140 -3.38 1.51 -4.29
N PRO A 141 -4.34 0.66 -4.71
CA PRO A 141 -5.75 0.97 -4.53
C PRO A 141 -6.13 0.88 -3.05
N PRO A 142 -6.87 1.87 -2.50
CA PRO A 142 -7.47 1.77 -1.18
C PRO A 142 -8.29 0.47 -1.05
N PHE A 143 -8.16 -0.20 0.09
CA PHE A 143 -8.82 -1.49 0.39
C PHE A 143 -8.47 -2.63 -0.59
N GLY A 144 -7.47 -2.44 -1.49
CA GLY A 144 -7.20 -3.35 -2.60
C GLY A 144 -8.24 -3.27 -3.73
N ASP A 145 -9.19 -2.36 -3.67
CA ASP A 145 -10.33 -2.32 -4.59
C ASP A 145 -9.96 -1.86 -5.99
N VAL A 146 -9.72 -2.81 -6.87
CA VAL A 146 -9.29 -2.61 -8.25
C VAL A 146 -9.88 -3.66 -9.18
N ASP A 147 -10.32 -3.23 -10.36
CA ASP A 147 -10.75 -4.04 -11.50
C ASP A 147 -9.94 -3.70 -12.77
N ASN A 148 -10.24 -4.36 -13.88
CA ASN A 148 -9.57 -4.11 -15.17
C ASN A 148 -9.75 -2.68 -15.68
N ARG A 149 -10.87 -2.04 -15.39
CA ARG A 149 -11.16 -0.65 -15.78
C ARG A 149 -10.26 0.32 -15.04
N VAL A 150 -10.19 0.18 -13.73
CA VAL A 150 -9.35 1.01 -12.87
C VAL A 150 -7.86 0.81 -13.19
N ARG A 151 -7.42 -0.44 -13.43
CA ARG A 151 -6.03 -0.72 -13.86
C ARG A 151 -5.70 -0.06 -15.19
N ALA A 152 -6.63 -0.07 -16.16
CA ALA A 152 -6.41 0.57 -17.45
C ALA A 152 -6.20 2.08 -17.35
N ILE A 153 -6.92 2.75 -16.45
CA ILE A 153 -6.75 4.19 -16.19
C ILE A 153 -5.39 4.44 -15.52
N ALA A 154 -5.02 3.63 -14.53
CA ALA A 154 -3.73 3.73 -13.85
C ALA A 154 -2.55 3.49 -14.81
N ASP A 155 -2.60 2.43 -15.65
CA ASP A 155 -1.59 2.14 -16.68
C ASP A 155 -1.48 3.29 -17.69
N GLY A 156 -2.60 3.90 -18.08
CA GLY A 156 -2.64 5.07 -18.97
C GLY A 156 -1.97 6.31 -18.36
N LEU A 157 -1.88 6.40 -17.04
CA LEU A 157 -1.15 7.41 -16.29
C LEU A 157 0.31 7.02 -16.00
N GLY A 158 0.76 5.83 -16.42
CA GLY A 158 2.10 5.31 -16.15
C GLY A 158 2.27 4.77 -14.72
N LEU A 159 1.18 4.44 -14.04
CA LEU A 159 1.20 3.93 -12.66
C LEU A 159 1.12 2.40 -12.63
N ARG A 160 2.13 1.74 -12.08
CA ARG A 160 2.11 0.30 -11.81
C ARG A 160 1.27 -0.01 -10.57
N THR A 161 0.33 -0.93 -10.71
CA THR A 161 -0.52 -1.38 -9.60
C THR A 161 0.27 -2.29 -8.67
N ILE A 162 0.30 -1.95 -7.37
CA ILE A 162 0.95 -2.72 -6.33
C ILE A 162 -0.12 -3.16 -5.33
N ILE A 163 -0.23 -4.45 -5.14
CA ILE A 163 -1.04 -5.09 -4.11
C ILE A 163 -0.07 -5.70 -3.09
N TRP A 164 -0.54 -6.42 -2.12
CA TRP A 164 0.27 -7.09 -1.11
C TRP A 164 0.07 -8.60 -1.17
N SER A 165 1.09 -9.33 -0.77
CA SER A 165 0.95 -10.76 -0.49
C SER A 165 0.51 -11.05 0.93
N ASP A 166 0.85 -10.13 1.85
CA ASP A 166 0.66 -10.29 3.28
C ASP A 166 0.16 -9.00 3.93
N ASP A 167 -0.80 -9.14 4.84
CA ASP A 167 -1.43 -8.03 5.55
C ASP A 167 -1.19 -8.16 7.06
N THR A 168 -0.57 -7.16 7.67
CA THR A 168 -0.38 -7.12 9.12
C THR A 168 -1.67 -6.91 9.88
N ASN A 169 -2.70 -6.36 9.23
CA ASN A 169 -3.94 -5.86 9.82
C ASN A 169 -3.73 -4.81 10.92
N ASP A 170 -2.60 -4.11 10.91
CA ASP A 170 -2.25 -3.09 11.91
C ASP A 170 -3.26 -1.93 11.97
N TRP A 171 -3.89 -1.59 10.83
CA TRP A 171 -4.96 -0.60 10.78
C TRP A 171 -6.14 -0.90 11.71
N ASN A 172 -6.36 -2.17 12.06
CA ASN A 172 -7.48 -2.63 12.89
C ASN A 172 -7.10 -2.86 14.36
N ILE A 173 -5.95 -2.36 14.81
CA ILE A 173 -5.49 -2.48 16.20
C ILE A 173 -6.33 -1.61 17.15
N LYS A 174 -6.67 -2.14 18.33
CA LYS A 174 -7.31 -1.39 19.42
C LYS A 174 -6.37 -0.32 19.98
N PRO A 175 -6.89 0.82 20.51
CA PRO A 175 -8.32 1.09 20.76
C PRO A 175 -9.11 1.61 19.55
N SER A 176 -8.48 1.98 18.45
CA SER A 176 -9.13 2.58 17.29
C SER A 176 -9.78 1.54 16.36
N GLY A 177 -9.32 0.28 16.40
CA GLY A 177 -9.84 -0.85 15.65
C GLY A 177 -10.51 -1.88 16.54
N GLU A 178 -10.67 -3.09 16.01
CA GLU A 178 -11.38 -4.21 16.69
C GLU A 178 -10.42 -5.27 17.24
N LEU A 179 -9.21 -5.38 16.69
CA LEU A 179 -8.28 -6.44 17.02
C LEU A 179 -7.38 -6.08 18.22
N PRO A 180 -7.15 -7.03 19.13
CA PRO A 180 -6.16 -6.84 20.18
C PRO A 180 -4.75 -6.85 19.59
N LYS A 181 -3.80 -6.11 20.24
CA LYS A 181 -2.39 -6.08 19.84
C LYS A 181 -1.81 -7.48 19.62
N SER A 182 -2.10 -8.43 20.51
CA SER A 182 -1.63 -9.81 20.39
C SER A 182 -2.07 -10.55 19.11
N LYS A 183 -3.11 -10.08 18.43
CA LYS A 183 -3.49 -10.62 17.10
C LYS A 183 -2.62 -10.00 16.02
N ILE A 184 -2.31 -8.72 16.12
CA ILE A 184 -1.41 -8.03 15.19
C ILE A 184 0.00 -8.62 15.33
N ASP A 185 0.50 -8.78 16.56
CA ASP A 185 1.78 -9.46 16.84
C ASP A 185 1.86 -10.81 16.11
N ARG A 186 0.82 -11.64 16.21
CA ARG A 186 0.76 -12.94 15.51
C ARG A 186 0.77 -12.81 13.99
N ASN A 187 0.05 -11.85 13.43
CA ASN A 187 0.07 -11.62 12.00
C ASN A 187 1.50 -11.29 11.51
N TYR A 188 2.20 -10.41 12.23
CA TYR A 188 3.62 -10.14 11.95
C TYR A 188 4.48 -11.41 12.08
N GLU A 189 4.29 -12.21 13.13
CA GLU A 189 5.05 -13.45 13.36
C GLU A 189 4.79 -14.49 12.27
N ASP A 190 3.56 -14.60 11.77
CA ASP A 190 3.21 -15.46 10.64
C ASP A 190 3.95 -15.04 9.36
N ILE A 191 4.02 -13.74 9.09
CA ILE A 191 4.77 -13.20 7.94
C ILE A 191 6.29 -13.41 8.15
N ILE A 192 6.81 -13.15 9.35
CA ILE A 192 8.21 -13.34 9.71
C ILE A 192 8.64 -14.80 9.50
N ASN A 193 7.76 -15.74 9.81
CA ASN A 193 8.06 -17.17 9.61
C ASN A 193 8.20 -17.54 8.12
N LYS A 194 7.50 -16.88 7.20
CA LYS A 194 7.68 -17.06 5.74
C LYS A 194 9.10 -16.70 5.29
N GLY A 195 9.74 -15.70 5.92
CA GLY A 195 11.12 -15.34 5.61
C GLY A 195 12.11 -16.47 5.86
N LYS A 196 11.86 -17.35 6.85
CA LYS A 196 12.67 -18.52 7.13
C LYS A 196 12.61 -19.56 6.01
N ASP A 197 11.52 -19.60 5.27
CA ASP A 197 11.32 -20.48 4.12
C ASP A 197 11.86 -19.87 2.81
N GLY A 198 12.46 -18.68 2.86
CA GLY A 198 13.04 -18.00 1.73
C GLY A 198 12.05 -17.25 0.87
N SER A 199 10.81 -17.01 1.30
CA SER A 199 9.81 -16.29 0.54
C SER A 199 10.16 -14.80 0.38
N GLY A 200 9.86 -14.23 -0.79
CA GLY A 200 9.81 -12.79 -1.01
C GLY A 200 8.37 -12.30 -0.84
N VAL A 201 8.14 -11.29 -0.03
CA VAL A 201 6.80 -10.79 0.32
C VAL A 201 6.67 -9.29 0.05
N VAL A 202 5.46 -8.83 -0.27
CA VAL A 202 5.07 -7.41 -0.21
C VAL A 202 4.09 -7.26 0.94
N VAL A 203 4.47 -6.50 1.96
CA VAL A 203 3.71 -6.45 3.22
C VAL A 203 2.95 -5.14 3.33
N LEU A 204 1.64 -5.25 3.57
CA LEU A 204 0.78 -4.12 3.89
C LEU A 204 0.94 -3.74 5.36
N SER A 205 1.35 -2.51 5.58
CA SER A 205 1.37 -1.82 6.88
C SER A 205 0.93 -0.38 6.69
N HIS A 206 0.64 0.33 7.76
CA HIS A 206 0.09 1.67 7.68
C HIS A 206 0.87 2.67 8.55
N GLU A 207 1.01 3.88 8.02
CA GLU A 207 1.51 5.02 8.80
C GLU A 207 0.36 5.98 9.21
N ILE A 208 -0.83 5.42 9.41
CA ILE A 208 -2.06 6.18 9.70
C ILE A 208 -2.10 6.74 11.12
N ARG A 209 -1.49 6.05 12.10
CA ARG A 209 -1.52 6.39 13.53
C ARG A 209 -0.24 5.95 14.23
N ALA A 210 -0.01 6.52 15.44
CA ALA A 210 1.15 6.16 16.24
C ALA A 210 1.18 4.66 16.64
N ASP A 211 0.02 4.04 16.88
CA ASP A 211 -0.06 2.63 17.24
C ASP A 211 0.38 1.69 16.09
N THR A 212 0.01 1.99 14.83
CA THR A 212 0.44 1.19 13.68
C THR A 212 1.95 1.33 13.44
N MET A 213 2.49 2.54 13.54
CA MET A 213 3.91 2.80 13.40
C MET A 213 4.75 2.17 14.54
N ASN A 214 4.27 2.26 15.78
CA ASN A 214 4.93 1.64 16.94
C ASN A 214 4.98 0.13 16.80
N GLU A 215 3.92 -0.49 16.29
CA GLU A 215 3.86 -1.93 16.07
C GLU A 215 4.96 -2.39 15.11
N PHE A 216 5.13 -1.70 13.98
CA PHE A 216 6.23 -1.99 13.07
C PHE A 216 7.60 -1.82 13.76
N MET A 217 7.81 -0.72 14.49
CA MET A 217 9.08 -0.47 15.18
C MET A 217 9.42 -1.56 16.20
N GLU A 218 8.43 -2.08 16.94
CA GLU A 218 8.61 -3.20 17.87
C GLU A 218 8.94 -4.51 17.16
N MET A 219 8.32 -4.78 16.00
CA MET A 219 8.52 -6.02 15.25
C MET A 219 9.77 -6.02 14.37
N TYR A 220 10.30 -4.84 14.03
CA TYR A 220 11.43 -4.70 13.10
C TYR A 220 12.66 -5.57 13.44
N PRO A 221 13.11 -5.69 14.70
CA PRO A 221 14.27 -6.56 15.01
C PRO A 221 14.05 -8.04 14.63
N LYS A 222 12.82 -8.55 14.75
CA LYS A 222 12.47 -9.90 14.33
C LYS A 222 12.43 -10.03 12.80
N ILE A 223 11.90 -9.00 12.11
CA ILE A 223 11.88 -8.93 10.64
C ILE A 223 13.32 -8.98 10.10
N GLN A 224 14.21 -8.15 10.65
CA GLN A 224 15.61 -8.07 10.24
C GLN A 224 16.38 -9.37 10.46
N GLN A 225 16.02 -10.17 11.45
CA GLN A 225 16.62 -11.49 11.69
C GLN A 225 16.13 -12.56 10.72
N ALA A 226 14.90 -12.45 10.24
CA ALA A 226 14.25 -13.46 9.40
C ALA A 226 14.47 -13.23 7.90
N TYR A 227 14.56 -11.96 7.48
CA TYR A 227 14.69 -11.58 6.07
C TYR A 227 16.07 -11.02 5.77
N LYS A 228 16.65 -11.48 4.67
CA LYS A 228 17.95 -11.03 4.17
C LYS A 228 17.92 -9.57 3.70
N HIS A 229 16.79 -9.21 3.11
CA HIS A 229 16.57 -7.91 2.51
C HIS A 229 15.26 -7.32 3.04
N VAL A 230 15.32 -6.09 3.54
CA VAL A 230 14.15 -5.26 3.88
C VAL A 230 14.28 -3.99 3.05
N VAL A 231 13.48 -3.88 1.99
CA VAL A 231 13.70 -2.91 0.91
C VAL A 231 12.40 -2.27 0.42
N PRO A 232 12.48 -1.09 -0.20
CA PRO A 232 11.36 -0.55 -0.96
C PRO A 232 11.08 -1.39 -2.22
N LEU A 233 9.99 -1.08 -2.95
CA LEU A 233 9.54 -1.87 -4.11
C LEU A 233 10.01 -1.33 -5.46
N THR A 234 10.63 -0.16 -5.51
CA THR A 234 11.08 0.50 -6.76
C THR A 234 12.54 0.91 -6.70
#